data_cb19b687b82b20e9449f332dd2d6bcf7
#
_entry.id   cb19b687b82b20e9449f332dd2d6bcf7
#
_cell.length_a   1.000
_cell.length_b   1.000
_cell.length_c   1.000
_cell.angle_alpha   90.00
_cell.angle_beta   90.00
_cell.angle_gamma   90.00
#
_symmetry.space_group_name_H-M   'P 1'
#
loop_
_entity.id
_entity.type
_entity.pdbx_description
1 polymer ?
#
loop_
_entity_poly.entity_id
_entity_poly.type
_entity_poly.pdbx_seq_one_letter_code
_entity_poly.pdbx_strand_id
1 'polypeptide(L)'
;TDLIPELIYYIKWAEYIQKLQEQGFTFAKASVYEEGENASDPYMMQARGIYNLKLAVFETEESGNIVANDLDFDQNRRVYILTGANRGGKTTITQAVGQLFVLAQGGIYIPGKAFTFSPVTGIYTHFPADEDKTLDLGRLGEECKRFKAIYEEADSRSLLLMNESFSTTSFEEGYYIAKDSV
;
A
#
# COMPACT_ATOMS: atom_id res chain seq x y z
N THR A 1 -13.39 -4.23 29.31
CA THR A 1 -12.48 -4.44 28.15
C THR A 1 -11.07 -4.45 28.71
N ASP A 2 -10.32 -5.48 28.42
CA ASP A 2 -8.92 -5.59 28.87
C ASP A 2 -8.04 -4.72 27.96
N LEU A 3 -7.54 -3.60 28.49
CA LEU A 3 -6.69 -2.64 27.76
C LEU A 3 -5.22 -3.10 27.69
N ILE A 4 -4.84 -4.13 28.44
CA ILE A 4 -3.44 -4.56 28.52
C ILE A 4 -2.87 -5.03 27.16
N PRO A 5 -3.58 -5.88 26.36
CA PRO A 5 -3.09 -6.29 25.07
C PRO A 5 -2.90 -5.12 24.09
N GLU A 6 -3.81 -4.15 24.10
CA GLU A 6 -3.73 -2.96 23.25
C GLU A 6 -2.51 -2.09 23.61
N LEU A 7 -2.28 -1.86 24.93
CA LEU A 7 -1.13 -1.11 25.39
C LEU A 7 0.19 -1.82 25.01
N ILE A 8 0.26 -3.15 25.20
CA ILE A 8 1.44 -3.94 24.80
C ILE A 8 1.70 -3.81 23.30
N TYR A 9 0.65 -3.85 22.47
CA TYR A 9 0.77 -3.69 21.02
C TYR A 9 1.46 -2.37 20.66
N TYR A 10 0.98 -1.24 21.19
CA TYR A 10 1.56 0.08 20.89
C TYR A 10 2.98 0.24 21.49
N ILE A 11 3.22 -0.29 22.67
CA ILE A 11 4.57 -0.28 23.27
C ILE A 11 5.56 -1.04 22.37
N LYS A 12 5.19 -2.24 21.90
CA LYS A 12 6.05 -3.03 21.02
C LYS A 12 6.33 -2.36 19.68
N TRP A 13 5.33 -1.69 19.12
CA TRP A 13 5.54 -0.88 17.92
C TRP A 13 6.48 0.31 18.18
N ALA A 14 6.32 1.01 19.30
CA ALA A 14 7.17 2.13 19.65
C ALA A 14 8.64 1.69 19.84
N GLU A 15 8.88 0.60 20.59
CA GLU A 15 10.21 0.00 20.78
C GLU A 15 10.85 -0.39 19.42
N TYR A 16 10.07 -1.01 18.54
CA TYR A 16 10.54 -1.44 17.23
C TYR A 16 10.91 -0.27 16.33
N ILE A 17 10.05 0.76 16.26
CA ILE A 17 10.32 1.97 15.49
C ILE A 17 11.55 2.71 16.03
N GLN A 18 11.67 2.85 17.36
CA GLN A 18 12.85 3.47 17.98
C GLN A 18 14.14 2.76 17.58
N LYS A 19 14.15 1.43 17.61
CA LYS A 19 15.29 0.63 17.17
C LYS A 19 15.67 0.92 15.70
N LEU A 20 14.68 1.02 14.81
CA LEU A 20 14.93 1.33 13.40
C LEU A 20 15.42 2.79 13.21
N GLN A 21 14.90 3.72 14.00
CA GLN A 21 15.38 5.11 13.98
C GLN A 21 16.84 5.23 14.45
N GLU A 22 17.27 4.44 15.43
CA GLU A 22 18.66 4.36 15.86
C GLU A 22 19.58 3.82 14.74
N GLN A 23 19.04 3.04 13.81
CA GLN A 23 19.73 2.56 12.61
C GLN A 23 19.67 3.57 11.44
N GLY A 24 19.07 4.76 11.65
CA GLY A 24 19.02 5.83 10.66
C GLY A 24 17.76 5.83 9.78
N PHE A 25 16.78 4.97 10.03
CA PHE A 25 15.51 4.98 9.31
C PHE A 25 14.59 6.10 9.78
N THR A 26 13.92 6.77 8.85
CA THR A 26 13.03 7.88 9.15
C THR A 26 11.60 7.41 9.32
N PHE A 27 10.98 7.77 10.45
CA PHE A 27 9.56 7.54 10.72
C PHE A 27 8.89 8.85 11.10
N ALA A 28 7.63 9.00 10.71
CA ALA A 28 6.82 10.17 11.02
C ALA A 28 5.44 9.78 11.55
N LYS A 29 4.84 10.68 12.33
CA LYS A 29 3.43 10.59 12.68
C LYS A 29 2.60 11.02 11.48
N ALA A 30 1.61 10.21 11.10
CA ALA A 30 0.66 10.58 10.06
C ALA A 30 -0.33 11.64 10.58
N SER A 31 -0.82 12.47 9.67
CA SER A 31 -1.88 13.46 9.92
C SER A 31 -3.12 13.11 9.10
N VAL A 32 -4.28 13.10 9.74
CA VAL A 32 -5.54 12.99 9.02
C VAL A 32 -5.81 14.33 8.33
N TYR A 33 -6.22 14.28 7.08
CA TYR A 33 -6.65 15.46 6.35
C TYR A 33 -7.98 15.95 6.94
N GLU A 34 -7.96 17.14 7.52
CA GLU A 34 -9.15 17.81 8.05
C GLU A 34 -9.77 18.67 6.96
N GLU A 35 -11.04 18.45 6.68
CA GLU A 35 -11.81 19.24 5.75
C GLU A 35 -11.93 20.68 6.32
N GLY A 36 -11.30 21.65 5.66
CA GLY A 36 -11.62 23.06 5.89
C GLY A 36 -12.99 23.40 5.30
N GLU A 37 -13.61 24.53 5.73
CA GLU A 37 -14.96 24.94 5.33
C GLU A 37 -15.22 25.03 3.81
N ASN A 38 -14.18 24.85 2.96
CA ASN A 38 -14.26 25.01 1.50
C ASN A 38 -13.66 23.88 0.66
N ALA A 39 -13.21 22.77 1.22
CA ALA A 39 -12.64 21.69 0.40
C ALA A 39 -12.74 20.34 1.09
N SER A 40 -13.74 19.58 0.69
CA SER A 40 -13.78 18.14 0.95
C SER A 40 -13.05 17.41 -0.17
N ASP A 41 -11.80 17.03 0.02
CA ASP A 41 -11.16 16.03 -0.83
C ASP A 41 -11.12 14.68 -0.08
N PRO A 42 -12.14 13.82 -0.27
CA PRO A 42 -12.22 12.53 0.41
C PRO A 42 -11.12 11.55 -0.04
N TYR A 43 -10.29 11.95 -1.00
CA TYR A 43 -9.26 11.10 -1.63
C TYR A 43 -7.85 11.64 -1.42
N MET A 44 -7.67 12.60 -0.52
CA MET A 44 -6.38 13.22 -0.27
C MET A 44 -5.36 12.19 0.26
N MET A 45 -4.23 12.13 -0.40
CA MET A 45 -3.02 11.50 0.10
C MET A 45 -1.80 12.32 -0.32
N GLN A 46 -1.04 12.78 0.65
CA GLN A 46 0.27 13.41 0.44
C GLN A 46 1.31 12.64 1.23
N ALA A 47 2.21 11.98 0.54
CA ALA A 47 3.28 11.19 1.12
C ALA A 47 4.63 11.73 0.71
N ARG A 48 5.57 11.88 1.66
CA ARG A 48 6.90 12.43 1.43
C ARG A 48 7.96 11.52 2.01
N GLY A 49 8.96 11.21 1.18
CA GLY A 49 10.10 10.39 1.57
C GLY A 49 9.74 9.00 2.06
N ILE A 50 8.67 8.43 1.54
CA ILE A 50 8.15 7.12 1.96
C ILE A 50 8.96 5.98 1.38
N TYR A 51 8.98 4.86 2.08
CA TYR A 51 9.63 3.63 1.66
C TYR A 51 8.88 2.40 2.18
N ASN A 52 9.18 1.25 1.60
CA ASN A 52 8.60 -0.02 2.05
C ASN A 52 9.29 -0.48 3.35
N LEU A 53 8.51 -0.67 4.42
CA LEU A 53 9.02 -1.07 5.74
C LEU A 53 9.80 -2.39 5.69
N LYS A 54 9.47 -3.32 4.78
CA LYS A 54 10.22 -4.56 4.61
C LYS A 54 11.70 -4.31 4.29
N LEU A 55 12.01 -3.24 3.56
CA LEU A 55 13.41 -2.92 3.24
C LEU A 55 14.20 -2.59 4.51
N ALA A 56 13.61 -1.84 5.44
CA ALA A 56 14.24 -1.54 6.73
C ALA A 56 14.48 -2.79 7.60
N VAL A 57 13.67 -3.85 7.42
CA VAL A 57 13.81 -5.11 8.16
C VAL A 57 14.94 -5.98 7.61
N PHE A 58 15.14 -5.96 6.27
CA PHE A 58 16.11 -6.82 5.60
C PHE A 58 17.48 -6.15 5.40
N GLU A 59 17.50 -4.82 5.31
CA GLU A 59 18.74 -4.05 5.17
C GLU A 59 19.26 -3.63 6.56
N THR A 60 19.79 -4.58 7.31
CA THR A 60 20.20 -4.38 8.71
C THR A 60 21.48 -3.56 8.88
N GLU A 61 22.15 -3.12 7.81
CA GLU A 61 23.47 -2.49 7.96
C GLU A 61 23.58 -1.03 7.46
N GLU A 62 22.72 -0.57 6.54
CA GLU A 62 22.78 0.84 6.08
C GLU A 62 21.45 1.36 5.52
N SER A 63 20.87 2.37 6.16
CA SER A 63 19.71 3.13 5.63
C SER A 63 19.99 3.84 4.29
N GLY A 64 21.25 3.86 3.84
CA GLY A 64 21.71 4.60 2.66
C GLY A 64 21.23 4.08 1.31
N ASN A 65 20.74 2.86 1.22
CA ASN A 65 20.36 2.23 -0.04
C ASN A 65 18.85 2.27 -0.34
N ILE A 66 18.02 2.74 0.59
CA ILE A 66 16.58 2.80 0.39
C ILE A 66 16.22 4.05 -0.39
N VAL A 67 15.63 3.86 -1.57
CA VAL A 67 15.09 4.96 -2.38
C VAL A 67 13.77 5.41 -1.80
N ALA A 68 13.75 6.63 -1.27
CA ALA A 68 12.55 7.28 -0.78
C ALA A 68 11.74 7.87 -1.94
N ASN A 69 10.41 7.88 -1.80
CA ASN A 69 9.48 8.32 -2.84
C ASN A 69 8.49 9.34 -2.30
N ASP A 70 8.03 10.23 -3.18
CA ASP A 70 6.96 11.18 -2.92
C ASP A 70 5.76 10.82 -3.81
N LEU A 71 4.55 10.84 -3.24
CA LEU A 71 3.31 10.53 -3.95
C LEU A 71 2.18 11.44 -3.48
N ASP A 72 1.34 11.86 -4.43
CA ASP A 72 0.15 12.66 -4.16
C ASP A 72 -1.06 12.08 -4.89
N PHE A 73 -2.13 11.77 -4.13
CA PHE A 73 -3.47 11.51 -4.66
C PHE A 73 -4.39 12.67 -4.29
N ASP A 74 -5.33 12.96 -5.17
CA ASP A 74 -6.42 13.90 -4.95
C ASP A 74 -7.65 13.50 -5.80
N GLN A 75 -8.74 14.24 -5.69
CA GLN A 75 -9.97 13.96 -6.44
C GLN A 75 -9.80 13.91 -7.96
N ASN A 76 -8.76 14.53 -8.51
CA ASN A 76 -8.47 14.57 -9.95
C ASN A 76 -7.42 13.53 -10.35
N ARG A 77 -6.68 12.97 -9.38
CA ARG A 77 -5.60 12.00 -9.58
C ARG A 77 -5.81 10.82 -8.65
N ARG A 78 -6.76 9.96 -9.00
CA ARG A 78 -7.18 8.81 -8.18
C ARG A 78 -6.62 7.48 -8.66
N VAL A 79 -6.17 7.42 -9.91
CA VAL A 79 -5.61 6.21 -10.51
C VAL A 79 -4.17 6.47 -10.92
N TYR A 80 -3.28 5.62 -10.45
CA TYR A 80 -1.86 5.65 -10.81
C TYR A 80 -1.47 4.33 -11.47
N ILE A 81 -0.87 4.45 -12.65
CA ILE A 81 -0.33 3.30 -13.38
C ILE A 81 1.19 3.37 -13.33
N LEU A 82 1.81 2.42 -12.62
CA LEU A 82 3.26 2.31 -12.52
C LEU A 82 3.79 1.44 -13.66
N THR A 83 4.60 2.03 -14.52
CA THR A 83 5.29 1.34 -15.62
C THR A 83 6.80 1.32 -15.38
N GLY A 84 7.50 0.39 -15.98
CA GLY A 84 8.95 0.29 -15.89
C GLY A 84 9.45 -1.15 -15.91
N ALA A 85 10.78 -1.31 -15.90
CA ALA A 85 11.44 -2.60 -15.97
C ALA A 85 11.07 -3.52 -14.78
N ASN A 86 11.14 -4.82 -14.99
CA ASN A 86 11.05 -5.79 -13.91
C ASN A 86 12.19 -5.55 -12.92
N ARG A 87 11.91 -5.71 -11.63
CA ARG A 87 12.80 -5.36 -10.51
C ARG A 87 13.05 -3.84 -10.34
N GLY A 88 12.30 -2.98 -11.03
CA GLY A 88 12.37 -1.51 -10.88
C GLY A 88 11.62 -0.96 -9.66
N GLY A 89 11.25 -1.78 -8.69
CA GLY A 89 10.61 -1.32 -7.44
C GLY A 89 9.11 -1.06 -7.52
N LYS A 90 8.42 -1.38 -8.64
CA LYS A 90 6.97 -1.18 -8.80
C LYS A 90 6.17 -1.82 -7.67
N THR A 91 6.36 -3.11 -7.44
CA THR A 91 5.71 -3.86 -6.36
C THR A 91 6.06 -3.29 -4.98
N THR A 92 7.32 -2.89 -4.80
CA THR A 92 7.83 -2.32 -3.55
C THR A 92 7.10 -1.04 -3.18
N ILE A 93 6.92 -0.11 -4.11
CA ILE A 93 6.21 1.15 -3.84
C ILE A 93 4.70 0.94 -3.68
N THR A 94 4.10 0.04 -4.45
CA THR A 94 2.68 -0.32 -4.29
C THR A 94 2.41 -0.88 -2.88
N GLN A 95 3.28 -1.77 -2.39
CA GLN A 95 3.20 -2.28 -1.02
C GLN A 95 3.43 -1.19 0.02
N ALA A 96 4.38 -0.26 -0.21
CA ALA A 96 4.65 0.85 0.69
C ALA A 96 3.40 1.71 0.91
N VAL A 97 2.65 2.02 -0.15
CA VAL A 97 1.38 2.78 -0.03
C VAL A 97 0.39 2.05 0.88
N GLY A 98 0.19 0.75 0.69
CA GLY A 98 -0.68 -0.03 1.58
C GLY A 98 -0.23 0.00 3.05
N GLN A 99 1.08 -0.14 3.29
CA GLN A 99 1.66 -0.07 4.62
C GLN A 99 1.40 1.29 5.30
N LEU A 100 1.50 2.41 4.56
CA LEU A 100 1.20 3.74 5.10
C LEU A 100 -0.22 3.81 5.67
N PHE A 101 -1.21 3.40 4.90
CA PHE A 101 -2.62 3.45 5.35
C PHE A 101 -2.88 2.50 6.51
N VAL A 102 -2.37 1.27 6.47
CA VAL A 102 -2.51 0.31 7.58
C VAL A 102 -1.91 0.86 8.87
N LEU A 103 -0.68 1.39 8.81
CA LEU A 103 0.00 1.92 9.99
C LEU A 103 -0.66 3.20 10.49
N ALA A 104 -0.95 4.15 9.59
CA ALA A 104 -1.54 5.43 9.95
C ALA A 104 -2.95 5.27 10.56
N GLN A 105 -3.82 4.46 9.97
CA GLN A 105 -5.16 4.19 10.51
C GLN A 105 -5.10 3.36 11.80
N GLY A 106 -4.03 2.58 11.99
CA GLY A 106 -3.74 1.90 13.25
C GLY A 106 -3.10 2.78 14.32
N GLY A 107 -2.88 4.08 14.05
CA GLY A 107 -2.24 5.01 15.00
C GLY A 107 -0.73 4.80 15.18
N ILE A 108 -0.08 4.11 14.24
CA ILE A 108 1.34 3.78 14.26
C ILE A 108 2.11 4.80 13.39
N TYR A 109 3.35 5.09 13.74
CA TYR A 109 4.26 5.89 12.92
C TYR A 109 4.50 5.22 11.57
N ILE A 110 4.58 6.02 10.50
CA ILE A 110 4.76 5.53 9.13
C ILE A 110 6.23 5.61 8.71
N PRO A 111 6.70 4.70 7.83
CA PRO A 111 8.04 4.77 7.26
C PRO A 111 8.10 5.88 6.21
N GLY A 112 8.67 7.01 6.59
CA GLY A 112 8.76 8.20 5.76
C GLY A 112 8.91 9.49 6.55
N LYS A 113 8.95 10.62 5.82
CA LYS A 113 9.13 11.97 6.40
C LYS A 113 7.82 12.63 6.78
N ALA A 114 6.77 12.43 5.98
CA ALA A 114 5.43 12.97 6.24
C ALA A 114 4.37 12.16 5.50
N PHE A 115 3.20 12.08 6.09
CA PHE A 115 2.02 11.47 5.49
C PHE A 115 0.76 12.17 5.98
N THR A 116 0.04 12.80 5.05
CA THR A 116 -1.28 13.39 5.29
C THR A 116 -2.28 12.67 4.41
N PHE A 117 -3.39 12.21 4.96
CA PHE A 117 -4.32 11.35 4.24
C PHE A 117 -5.77 11.51 4.70
N SER A 118 -6.69 11.24 3.78
CA SER A 118 -8.09 10.98 4.09
C SER A 118 -8.25 9.49 4.42
N PRO A 119 -8.89 9.11 5.53
CA PRO A 119 -9.09 7.73 5.92
C PRO A 119 -9.86 6.93 4.86
N VAL A 120 -9.40 5.72 4.58
CA VAL A 120 -10.07 4.79 3.66
C VAL A 120 -10.94 3.79 4.41
N THR A 121 -12.04 3.36 3.78
CA THR A 121 -12.99 2.38 4.33
C THR A 121 -12.48 0.96 4.27
N GLY A 122 -11.65 0.66 3.25
CA GLY A 122 -11.04 -0.64 3.05
C GLY A 122 -9.73 -0.53 2.27
N ILE A 123 -8.85 -1.50 2.48
CA ILE A 123 -7.60 -1.65 1.74
C ILE A 123 -7.61 -3.03 1.09
N TYR A 124 -7.69 -3.06 -0.22
CA TYR A 124 -7.78 -4.29 -1.00
C TYR A 124 -6.52 -4.47 -1.82
N THR A 125 -6.02 -5.70 -1.85
CA THR A 125 -4.80 -6.04 -2.59
C THR A 125 -5.08 -7.13 -3.60
N HIS A 126 -4.64 -6.91 -4.84
CA HIS A 126 -4.66 -7.91 -5.89
C HIS A 126 -3.23 -8.10 -6.43
N PHE A 127 -2.51 -9.05 -5.81
CA PHE A 127 -1.16 -9.44 -6.17
C PHE A 127 -1.16 -10.86 -6.72
N PRO A 128 -0.22 -11.23 -7.60
CA PRO A 128 -0.06 -12.61 -8.03
C PRO A 128 0.09 -13.53 -6.82
N ALA A 129 -0.56 -14.69 -6.85
CA ALA A 129 -0.29 -15.73 -5.86
C ALA A 129 1.13 -16.23 -6.03
N ASP A 130 1.82 -16.57 -4.93
CA ASP A 130 3.13 -17.19 -4.96
C ASP A 130 3.11 -18.45 -5.85
N GLU A 131 4.21 -18.70 -6.55
CA GLU A 131 4.37 -19.73 -7.57
C GLU A 131 4.24 -21.15 -7.00
N ASP A 132 3.04 -21.58 -6.66
CA ASP A 132 2.74 -23.01 -6.62
C ASP A 132 2.44 -23.48 -8.04
N LYS A 133 3.33 -24.32 -8.56
CA LYS A 133 3.44 -24.79 -9.95
C LYS A 133 2.32 -25.77 -10.35
N THR A 134 1.06 -25.44 -10.09
CA THR A 134 -0.07 -26.27 -10.54
C THR A 134 -0.81 -25.57 -11.68
N LEU A 135 -0.75 -26.24 -12.82
CA LEU A 135 -1.48 -26.10 -14.10
C LEU A 135 -2.35 -24.85 -14.34
N ASP A 136 -2.00 -24.15 -15.40
CA ASP A 136 -2.40 -22.80 -15.85
C ASP A 136 -3.91 -22.52 -16.01
N LEU A 137 -4.76 -23.50 -16.17
CA LEU A 137 -6.20 -23.28 -16.44
C LEU A 137 -7.04 -22.89 -15.21
N GLY A 138 -6.53 -23.14 -14.00
CA GLY A 138 -7.19 -22.76 -12.73
C GLY A 138 -6.86 -21.33 -12.26
N ARG A 139 -5.69 -20.82 -12.61
CA ARG A 139 -5.15 -19.56 -12.06
C ARG A 139 -5.95 -18.33 -12.48
N LEU A 140 -6.24 -18.17 -13.76
CA LEU A 140 -7.04 -17.06 -14.26
C LEU A 140 -8.42 -17.04 -13.60
N GLY A 141 -9.06 -18.21 -13.48
CA GLY A 141 -10.37 -18.32 -12.83
C GLY A 141 -10.34 -17.92 -11.35
N GLU A 142 -9.28 -18.26 -10.63
CA GLU A 142 -9.10 -17.84 -9.23
C GLU A 142 -8.76 -16.34 -9.12
N GLU A 143 -7.94 -15.85 -10.03
CA GLU A 143 -7.60 -14.44 -10.12
C GLU A 143 -8.86 -13.59 -10.38
N CYS A 144 -9.69 -13.99 -11.33
CA CYS A 144 -10.98 -13.35 -11.61
C CYS A 144 -11.95 -13.42 -10.41
N LYS A 145 -12.01 -14.53 -9.69
CA LYS A 145 -12.84 -14.64 -8.47
C LYS A 145 -12.38 -13.68 -7.37
N ARG A 146 -11.08 -13.58 -7.13
CA ARG A 146 -10.52 -12.63 -6.15
C ARG A 146 -10.80 -11.20 -6.55
N PHE A 147 -10.60 -10.87 -7.82
CA PHE A 147 -10.90 -9.53 -8.33
C PHE A 147 -12.38 -9.19 -8.19
N LYS A 148 -13.27 -10.15 -8.54
CA LYS A 148 -14.72 -9.96 -8.38
C LYS A 148 -15.10 -9.69 -6.92
N ALA A 149 -14.53 -10.44 -5.96
CA ALA A 149 -14.80 -10.23 -4.54
C ALA A 149 -14.38 -8.82 -4.10
N ILE A 150 -13.21 -8.35 -4.54
CA ILE A 150 -12.76 -6.96 -4.29
C ILE A 150 -13.74 -5.95 -4.88
N TYR A 151 -14.18 -6.16 -6.13
CA TYR A 151 -15.11 -5.25 -6.83
C TYR A 151 -16.48 -5.18 -6.14
N GLU A 152 -16.96 -6.28 -5.57
CA GLU A 152 -18.24 -6.34 -4.87
C GLU A 152 -18.18 -5.68 -3.47
N GLU A 153 -17.01 -5.65 -2.83
CA GLU A 153 -16.83 -5.09 -1.49
C GLU A 153 -16.30 -3.66 -1.47
N ALA A 154 -15.51 -3.26 -2.47
CA ALA A 154 -14.89 -1.95 -2.51
C ALA A 154 -15.93 -0.84 -2.76
N ASP A 155 -15.72 0.28 -2.10
CA ASP A 155 -16.51 1.50 -2.29
C ASP A 155 -15.65 2.65 -2.83
N SER A 156 -16.25 3.84 -3.00
CA SER A 156 -15.57 5.01 -3.55
C SER A 156 -14.41 5.54 -2.69
N ARG A 157 -14.31 5.11 -1.42
CA ARG A 157 -13.23 5.49 -0.48
C ARG A 157 -12.29 4.33 -0.17
N SER A 158 -12.35 3.26 -0.93
CA SER A 158 -11.45 2.14 -0.79
C SER A 158 -10.12 2.38 -1.50
N LEU A 159 -9.03 1.89 -0.92
CA LEU A 159 -7.72 1.84 -1.55
C LEU A 159 -7.51 0.48 -2.23
N LEU A 160 -7.33 0.49 -3.54
CA LEU A 160 -7.04 -0.70 -4.32
C LEU A 160 -5.57 -0.70 -4.74
N LEU A 161 -4.85 -1.75 -4.40
CA LEU A 161 -3.45 -1.97 -4.74
C LEU A 161 -3.34 -3.17 -5.65
N MET A 162 -3.07 -2.93 -6.91
CA MET A 162 -3.00 -3.98 -7.94
C MET A 162 -1.56 -4.12 -8.42
N ASN A 163 -1.09 -5.35 -8.57
CA ASN A 163 0.23 -5.65 -9.11
C ASN A 163 0.15 -6.80 -10.08
N GLU A 164 0.59 -6.57 -11.33
CA GLU A 164 0.62 -7.57 -12.40
C GLU A 164 -0.69 -8.38 -12.54
N SER A 165 -1.83 -7.73 -12.30
CA SER A 165 -3.14 -8.37 -12.36
C SER A 165 -3.37 -8.96 -13.75
N PHE A 166 -3.89 -10.20 -13.77
CA PHE A 166 -4.17 -10.96 -14.99
C PHE A 166 -2.94 -11.28 -15.85
N SER A 167 -1.74 -11.30 -15.23
CA SER A 167 -0.50 -11.65 -15.92
C SER A 167 -0.40 -13.15 -16.30
N THR A 168 -1.31 -13.96 -15.81
CA THR A 168 -1.37 -15.42 -16.04
C THR A 168 -2.03 -15.80 -17.36
N THR A 169 -2.60 -14.84 -18.08
CA THR A 169 -3.27 -15.05 -19.37
C THR A 169 -2.51 -14.42 -20.54
N SER A 170 -2.99 -14.62 -21.78
CA SER A 170 -2.40 -13.97 -22.94
C SER A 170 -2.47 -12.44 -22.80
N PHE A 171 -1.52 -11.73 -23.42
CA PHE A 171 -1.46 -10.28 -23.39
C PHE A 171 -2.79 -9.63 -23.87
N GLU A 172 -3.40 -10.20 -24.89
CA GLU A 172 -4.66 -9.69 -25.45
C GLU A 172 -5.83 -9.84 -24.47
N GLU A 173 -6.00 -11.03 -23.90
CA GLU A 173 -7.05 -11.30 -22.92
C GLU A 173 -6.87 -10.48 -21.65
N GLY A 174 -5.64 -10.41 -21.12
CA GLY A 174 -5.29 -9.59 -19.96
C GLY A 174 -5.57 -8.11 -20.20
N TYR A 175 -5.31 -7.61 -21.41
CA TYR A 175 -5.61 -6.23 -21.78
C TYR A 175 -7.13 -5.94 -21.78
N TYR A 176 -7.94 -6.84 -22.34
CA TYR A 176 -9.39 -6.64 -22.36
C TYR A 176 -9.99 -6.68 -20.95
N ILE A 177 -9.58 -7.64 -20.13
CA ILE A 177 -10.05 -7.74 -18.74
C ILE A 177 -9.65 -6.49 -17.95
N ALA A 178 -8.39 -6.04 -18.06
CA ALA A 178 -7.91 -4.86 -17.36
C ALA A 178 -8.63 -3.58 -17.83
N LYS A 179 -8.91 -3.45 -19.13
CA LYS A 179 -9.62 -2.29 -19.68
C LYS A 179 -11.05 -2.20 -19.14
N ASP A 180 -11.74 -3.32 -18.99
CA ASP A 180 -13.12 -3.35 -18.50
C ASP A 180 -13.18 -3.22 -16.95
N SER A 181 -12.03 -3.28 -16.27
CA SER A 181 -11.90 -3.23 -14.80
C SER A 181 -11.57 -1.84 -14.24
N VAL A 182 -11.24 -0.86 -15.11
CA VAL A 182 -10.89 0.53 -14.76
C VAL A 182 -11.99 1.47 -15.20
#